data_c8caf1f71a1bf26fc9ac80ff2834290c
#
_entry.id   c8caf1f71a1bf26fc9ac80ff2834290c
#
_cell.length_a   1.000
_cell.length_b   1.000
_cell.length_c   1.000
_cell.angle_alpha   90.00
_cell.angle_beta   90.00
_cell.angle_gamma   90.00
#
_symmetry.space_group_name_H-M   'P 1'
#
loop_
_entity.id
_entity.type
_entity.pdbx_description
1 polymer ?
#
loop_
_entity_poly.entity_id
_entity_poly.type
_entity_poly.pdbx_seq_one_letter_code
_entity_poly.pdbx_strand_id
1 'polypeptide(L)'
;MVAPLAVTAGLVFAACGADKSGLDQPGLGTARSAGCLACHTVDGRTGIGHTLKGLYGSKVTLTTGATVTVDRAYLVRSITDPQADIPMGTTTVMQKKNLTDAQVQQIVDYIITLGATP
;
A
#
# COMPACT_ATOMS: atom_id res chain seq x y z
N MET A 1 -31.31 -59.65 -17.88
CA MET A 1 -31.16 -58.82 -16.68
C MET A 1 -30.14 -57.73 -17.03
N VAL A 2 -30.62 -56.51 -17.25
CA VAL A 2 -29.77 -55.38 -17.58
C VAL A 2 -29.77 -54.47 -16.38
N ALA A 3 -28.60 -54.29 -15.75
CA ALA A 3 -28.43 -53.38 -14.63
C ALA A 3 -28.25 -51.94 -15.14
N PRO A 4 -28.89 -50.94 -14.55
CA PRO A 4 -28.68 -49.54 -14.95
C PRO A 4 -27.37 -48.99 -14.35
N LEU A 5 -26.54 -48.45 -15.20
CA LEU A 5 -25.37 -47.65 -14.82
C LEU A 5 -25.85 -46.30 -14.25
N ALA A 6 -25.62 -46.10 -12.97
CA ALA A 6 -25.82 -44.81 -12.34
C ALA A 6 -24.64 -43.84 -12.73
N VAL A 7 -24.98 -42.86 -13.55
CA VAL A 7 -24.07 -41.76 -13.84
C VAL A 7 -24.17 -40.73 -12.70
N THR A 8 -23.20 -40.72 -11.82
CA THR A 8 -23.06 -39.67 -10.82
C THR A 8 -22.46 -38.42 -11.50
N ALA A 9 -23.30 -37.44 -11.75
CA ALA A 9 -22.86 -36.13 -12.18
C ALA A 9 -22.16 -35.42 -11.00
N GLY A 10 -20.82 -35.39 -11.04
CA GLY A 10 -20.03 -34.59 -10.10
C GLY A 10 -20.24 -33.11 -10.37
N LEU A 11 -20.86 -32.40 -9.43
CA LEU A 11 -20.88 -30.94 -9.43
C LEU A 11 -19.45 -30.46 -9.17
N VAL A 12 -18.76 -29.98 -10.23
CA VAL A 12 -17.55 -29.23 -10.09
C VAL A 12 -17.95 -27.82 -9.64
N PHE A 13 -17.84 -27.55 -8.35
CA PHE A 13 -17.85 -26.18 -7.87
C PHE A 13 -16.56 -25.53 -8.36
N ALA A 14 -16.65 -24.76 -9.45
CA ALA A 14 -15.65 -23.79 -9.78
C ALA A 14 -15.64 -22.75 -8.64
N ALA A 15 -14.66 -22.86 -7.73
CA ALA A 15 -14.36 -21.80 -6.81
C ALA A 15 -13.92 -20.61 -7.69
N CYS A 16 -14.81 -19.63 -7.86
CA CYS A 16 -14.41 -18.31 -8.31
C CYS A 16 -13.40 -17.80 -7.30
N GLY A 17 -12.11 -17.93 -7.61
CA GLY A 17 -11.05 -17.23 -6.90
C GLY A 17 -11.41 -15.75 -6.99
N ALA A 18 -11.79 -15.15 -5.85
CA ALA A 18 -11.94 -13.71 -5.77
C ALA A 18 -10.60 -13.11 -6.18
N ASP A 19 -10.58 -12.55 -7.38
CA ASP A 19 -9.49 -11.73 -7.86
C ASP A 19 -9.44 -10.54 -6.90
N LYS A 20 -8.52 -10.59 -5.95
CA LYS A 20 -8.25 -9.49 -5.03
C LYS A 20 -7.48 -8.43 -5.80
N SER A 21 -8.13 -7.90 -6.83
CA SER A 21 -7.71 -6.67 -7.44
C SER A 21 -7.55 -5.64 -6.32
N GLY A 22 -6.45 -4.93 -6.29
CA GLY A 22 -5.96 -4.10 -5.17
C GLY A 22 -6.93 -3.07 -4.55
N LEU A 23 -8.23 -3.16 -4.86
CA LEU A 23 -9.31 -2.35 -4.32
C LEU A 23 -9.83 -2.86 -2.96
N ASP A 24 -9.58 -4.11 -2.61
CA ASP A 24 -10.06 -4.74 -1.38
C ASP A 24 -8.95 -4.95 -0.33
N GLN A 25 -7.80 -4.31 -0.51
CA GLN A 25 -6.74 -4.43 0.48
C GLN A 25 -7.06 -3.55 1.71
N PRO A 26 -7.04 -4.11 2.92
CA PRO A 26 -7.36 -3.38 4.15
C PRO A 26 -6.57 -2.07 4.28
N GLY A 27 -5.31 -2.09 3.89
CA GLY A 27 -4.44 -0.92 3.93
C GLY A 27 -4.86 0.21 3.00
N LEU A 28 -5.44 -0.08 1.83
CA LEU A 28 -5.99 0.95 0.94
C LEU A 28 -7.19 1.65 1.58
N GLY A 29 -8.10 0.90 2.19
CA GLY A 29 -9.23 1.46 2.91
C GLY A 29 -8.79 2.38 4.04
N THR A 30 -7.82 1.92 4.83
CA THR A 30 -7.23 2.70 5.93
C THR A 30 -6.54 3.96 5.42
N ALA A 31 -5.75 3.87 4.34
CA ALA A 31 -5.09 5.02 3.73
C ALA A 31 -6.09 6.06 3.21
N ARG A 32 -7.20 5.62 2.59
CA ARG A 32 -8.29 6.51 2.16
C ARG A 32 -8.93 7.21 3.34
N SER A 33 -9.34 6.46 4.35
CA SER A 33 -10.00 7.01 5.55
C SER A 33 -9.09 7.98 6.31
N ALA A 34 -7.78 7.73 6.32
CA ALA A 34 -6.79 8.62 6.92
C ALA A 34 -6.46 9.85 6.06
N GLY A 35 -7.00 9.94 4.84
CA GLY A 35 -6.79 11.07 3.93
C GLY A 35 -5.42 11.06 3.22
N CYS A 36 -4.71 9.96 3.21
CA CYS A 36 -3.39 9.86 2.55
C CYS A 36 -3.48 10.16 1.05
N LEU A 37 -4.53 9.69 0.40
CA LEU A 37 -4.71 9.82 -1.04
C LEU A 37 -5.16 11.22 -1.49
N ALA A 38 -5.38 12.15 -0.55
CA ALA A 38 -5.56 13.57 -0.88
C ALA A 38 -4.27 14.20 -1.41
N CYS A 39 -3.11 13.69 -0.99
CA CYS A 39 -1.79 14.20 -1.37
C CYS A 39 -0.94 13.18 -2.11
N HIS A 40 -1.10 11.88 -1.84
CA HIS A 40 -0.33 10.80 -2.43
C HIS A 40 -1.11 10.07 -3.52
N THR A 41 -0.43 9.69 -4.60
CA THR A 41 -0.98 8.86 -5.66
C THR A 41 -0.55 7.40 -5.48
N VAL A 42 -1.23 6.48 -6.16
CA VAL A 42 -0.91 5.04 -6.17
C VAL A 42 -0.64 4.52 -7.58
N ASP A 43 -0.61 5.41 -8.54
CA ASP A 43 -0.49 5.09 -9.98
C ASP A 43 0.88 5.45 -10.58
N GLY A 44 1.79 6.00 -9.78
CA GLY A 44 3.12 6.42 -10.19
C GLY A 44 3.22 7.88 -10.63
N ARG A 45 2.10 8.62 -10.68
CA ARG A 45 2.13 10.06 -10.99
C ARG A 45 2.52 10.88 -9.77
N THR A 46 3.22 11.97 -9.99
CA THR A 46 3.56 12.92 -8.93
C THR A 46 2.31 13.70 -8.50
N GLY A 47 2.08 13.76 -7.19
CA GLY A 47 1.05 14.58 -6.57
C GLY A 47 1.65 15.67 -5.69
N ILE A 48 0.90 16.16 -4.70
CA ILE A 48 1.43 17.06 -3.66
C ILE A 48 2.52 16.31 -2.87
N GLY A 49 2.28 15.03 -2.54
CA GLY A 49 3.26 14.11 -1.97
C GLY A 49 3.81 13.14 -3.01
N HIS A 50 4.81 12.37 -2.61
CA HIS A 50 5.36 11.30 -3.45
C HIS A 50 4.27 10.28 -3.80
N THR A 51 4.37 9.69 -5.00
CA THR A 51 3.56 8.51 -5.30
C THR A 51 3.94 7.37 -4.34
N LEU A 52 2.94 6.63 -3.88
CA LEU A 52 3.18 5.44 -3.05
C LEU A 52 3.62 4.23 -3.88
N LYS A 53 3.33 4.26 -5.19
CA LYS A 53 3.77 3.21 -6.12
C LYS A 53 5.27 3.27 -6.33
N GLY A 54 5.95 2.16 -6.07
CA GLY A 54 7.39 2.04 -6.22
C GLY A 54 8.20 2.79 -5.14
N LEU A 55 7.53 3.32 -4.11
CA LEU A 55 8.21 4.06 -3.04
C LEU A 55 9.06 3.15 -2.17
N TYR A 56 8.53 2.00 -1.74
CA TYR A 56 9.27 1.03 -0.94
C TYR A 56 10.50 0.52 -1.70
N GLY A 57 11.66 0.54 -1.07
CA GLY A 57 12.94 0.16 -1.66
C GLY A 57 13.62 1.26 -2.50
N SER A 58 12.95 2.38 -2.76
CA SER A 58 13.55 3.52 -3.45
C SER A 58 14.53 4.29 -2.55
N LYS A 59 15.29 5.20 -3.14
CA LYS A 59 16.17 6.12 -2.40
C LYS A 59 15.56 7.52 -2.39
N VAL A 60 15.62 8.15 -1.23
CA VAL A 60 15.13 9.53 -1.03
C VAL A 60 16.24 10.35 -0.41
N THR A 61 16.49 11.53 -0.97
CA THR A 61 17.39 12.52 -0.37
C THR A 61 16.58 13.43 0.53
N LEU A 62 17.01 13.56 1.77
CA LEU A 62 16.36 14.39 2.78
C LEU A 62 16.87 15.85 2.73
N THR A 63 16.13 16.75 3.35
CA THR A 63 16.53 18.16 3.49
C THR A 63 17.85 18.35 4.24
N THR A 64 18.26 17.37 5.03
CA THR A 64 19.57 17.30 5.69
C THR A 64 20.73 17.01 4.72
N GLY A 65 20.44 16.63 3.48
CA GLY A 65 21.40 16.15 2.49
C GLY A 65 21.67 14.64 2.55
N ALA A 66 21.17 13.94 3.56
CA ALA A 66 21.33 12.49 3.67
C ALA A 66 20.46 11.77 2.62
N THR A 67 20.99 10.71 2.01
CA THR A 67 20.20 9.81 1.15
C THR A 67 19.92 8.54 1.91
N VAL A 68 18.63 8.20 2.04
CA VAL A 68 18.16 7.03 2.77
C VAL A 68 17.41 6.08 1.84
N THR A 69 17.38 4.80 2.19
CA THR A 69 16.51 3.83 1.53
C THR A 69 15.16 3.81 2.24
N VAL A 70 14.09 3.85 1.46
CA VAL A 70 12.73 3.76 1.98
C VAL A 70 12.46 2.31 2.36
N ASP A 71 12.71 1.99 3.59
CA ASP A 71 12.38 0.71 4.22
C ASP A 71 11.10 0.82 5.07
N ARG A 72 10.71 -0.28 5.72
CA ARG A 72 9.53 -0.29 6.60
C ARG A 72 9.66 0.73 7.74
N ALA A 73 10.82 0.82 8.37
CA ALA A 73 11.05 1.73 9.48
C ALA A 73 10.93 3.20 9.03
N TYR A 74 11.44 3.53 7.85
CA TYR A 74 11.27 4.84 7.23
C TYR A 74 9.79 5.16 7.01
N LEU A 75 9.01 4.23 6.42
CA LEU A 75 7.59 4.43 6.18
C LEU A 75 6.80 4.64 7.46
N VAL A 76 7.05 3.81 8.48
CA VAL A 76 6.42 3.97 9.81
C VAL A 76 6.73 5.35 10.37
N ARG A 77 8.00 5.76 10.38
CA ARG A 77 8.41 7.06 10.91
C ARG A 77 7.82 8.22 10.13
N SER A 78 7.77 8.14 8.81
CA SER A 78 7.18 9.17 7.96
C SER A 78 5.68 9.37 8.22
N ILE A 79 4.96 8.33 8.64
CA ILE A 79 3.54 8.42 8.99
C ILE A 79 3.35 8.91 10.43
N THR A 80 4.15 8.42 11.38
CA THR A 80 3.98 8.71 12.81
C THR A 80 4.65 10.00 13.26
N ASP A 81 5.74 10.38 12.59
CA ASP A 81 6.48 11.62 12.80
C ASP A 81 6.95 12.20 11.46
N PRO A 82 6.04 12.79 10.67
CA PRO A 82 6.32 13.24 9.31
C PRO A 82 7.34 14.39 9.23
N GLN A 83 7.72 14.98 10.34
CA GLN A 83 8.74 16.02 10.38
C GLN A 83 10.15 15.49 10.66
N ALA A 84 10.29 14.21 11.03
CA ALA A 84 11.60 13.63 11.33
C ALA A 84 12.49 13.51 10.07
N ASP A 85 11.90 13.09 8.96
CA ASP A 85 12.62 12.86 7.70
C ASP A 85 11.88 13.55 6.55
N ILE A 86 12.22 14.80 6.28
CA ILE A 86 11.58 15.59 5.23
C ILE A 86 12.35 15.40 3.92
N PRO A 87 11.72 14.84 2.87
CA PRO A 87 12.34 14.74 1.56
C PRO A 87 12.70 16.11 0.98
N MET A 88 13.84 16.19 0.31
CA MET A 88 14.25 17.40 -0.41
C MET A 88 13.22 17.75 -1.48
N GLY A 89 12.92 19.04 -1.62
CA GLY A 89 11.91 19.53 -2.56
C GLY A 89 10.47 19.46 -2.02
N THR A 90 10.26 19.03 -0.78
CA THR A 90 8.94 19.06 -0.14
C THR A 90 8.47 20.51 -0.02
N THR A 91 7.31 20.81 -0.64
CA THR A 91 6.67 22.13 -0.57
C THR A 91 5.57 22.19 0.49
N THR A 92 5.00 21.05 0.83
CA THR A 92 3.96 20.93 1.84
C THR A 92 4.32 19.78 2.78
N VAL A 93 4.60 20.09 4.03
CA VAL A 93 4.93 19.08 5.03
C VAL A 93 3.69 18.26 5.37
N MET A 94 3.86 16.93 5.34
CA MET A 94 2.80 15.99 5.70
C MET A 94 2.35 16.23 7.14
N GLN A 95 1.04 16.25 7.35
CA GLN A 95 0.45 16.42 8.67
C GLN A 95 0.41 15.09 9.41
N LYS A 96 0.75 15.13 10.70
CA LYS A 96 0.61 13.97 11.59
C LYS A 96 -0.87 13.56 11.66
N LYS A 97 -1.13 12.26 11.52
CA LYS A 97 -2.46 11.67 11.65
C LYS A 97 -2.59 10.94 12.98
N ASN A 98 -3.78 10.96 13.55
CA ASN A 98 -4.08 10.19 14.75
C ASN A 98 -4.48 8.77 14.35
N LEU A 99 -3.49 7.91 14.17
CA LEU A 99 -3.63 6.52 13.74
C LEU A 99 -3.15 5.58 14.85
N THR A 100 -3.81 4.44 14.99
CA THR A 100 -3.30 3.35 15.81
C THR A 100 -2.12 2.67 15.14
N ASP A 101 -1.28 1.98 15.90
CA ASP A 101 -0.16 1.21 15.34
C ASP A 101 -0.62 0.19 14.29
N ALA A 102 -1.76 -0.47 14.54
CA ALA A 102 -2.34 -1.40 13.59
C ALA A 102 -2.71 -0.73 12.26
N GLN A 103 -3.28 0.48 12.30
CA GLN A 103 -3.61 1.25 11.10
C GLN A 103 -2.34 1.68 10.35
N VAL A 104 -1.31 2.09 11.06
CA VAL A 104 -0.01 2.43 10.47
C VAL A 104 0.57 1.21 9.75
N GLN A 105 0.57 0.03 10.40
CA GLN A 105 1.07 -1.19 9.77
C GLN A 105 0.26 -1.59 8.53
N GLN A 106 -1.06 -1.46 8.55
CA GLN A 106 -1.91 -1.73 7.37
C GLN A 106 -1.56 -0.82 6.19
N ILE A 107 -1.33 0.46 6.45
CA ILE A 107 -0.93 1.42 5.41
C ILE A 107 0.45 1.07 4.86
N VAL A 108 1.41 0.77 5.73
CA VAL A 108 2.77 0.38 5.34
C VAL A 108 2.76 -0.90 4.52
N ASP A 109 2.02 -1.92 4.94
CA ASP A 109 1.87 -3.17 4.19
C ASP A 109 1.29 -2.91 2.80
N TYR A 110 0.28 -2.05 2.71
CA TYR A 110 -0.29 -1.64 1.42
C TYR A 110 0.76 -0.96 0.52
N ILE A 111 1.53 -0.01 1.05
CA ILE A 111 2.60 0.67 0.29
C ILE A 111 3.62 -0.34 -0.25
N ILE A 112 4.00 -1.33 0.56
CA ILE A 112 4.92 -2.38 0.16
C ILE A 112 4.35 -3.21 -1.00
N THR A 113 3.04 -3.49 -0.99
CA THR A 113 2.38 -4.26 -2.08
C THR A 113 2.34 -3.49 -3.41
N LEU A 114 2.41 -2.17 -3.40
CA LEU A 114 2.47 -1.35 -4.62
C LEU A 114 3.80 -1.51 -5.38
N GLY A 115 4.70 -2.28 -4.83
CA GLY A 115 5.93 -2.75 -5.43
C GLY A 115 7.01 -1.69 -5.52
N ALA A 116 8.27 -2.17 -5.50
CA ALA A 116 9.34 -1.46 -6.17
C ALA A 116 9.09 -1.64 -7.68
N THR A 117 9.16 -0.55 -8.44
CA THR A 117 9.18 -0.66 -9.90
C THR A 117 10.34 -1.59 -10.29
N PRO A 118 10.11 -2.60 -11.10
CA PRO A 118 11.18 -3.46 -11.55
C PRO A 118 12.26 -2.67 -12.28
#